data_235c42dd85a698da3e4b274ad5b468c5
#
_entry.id   235c42dd85a698da3e4b274ad5b468c5
#
_cell.length_a   1.000
_cell.length_b   1.000
_cell.length_c   1.000
_cell.angle_alpha   90.00
_cell.angle_beta   90.00
_cell.angle_gamma   90.00
#
_symmetry.space_group_name_H-M   'P 1'
#
loop_
_entity.id
_entity.type
_entity.pdbx_description
1 polymer ?
#
loop_
_entity_poly.entity_id
_entity_poly.type
_entity_poly.pdbx_seq_one_letter_code
_entity_poly.pdbx_strand_id
1 'polypeptide(L)'
;MKKWHHQKGMTAIGWMLVLGLIAFFTLITLRMVPLYLEFGKVASTLESLKEQPGIAQQTRSEIIKIVSRRFNVNDVRNVDPKLIKVSKDRGVLKVGINYERREHLAGNIDIVATFDKQIEVVAH
;
A
#
# COMPACT_ATOMS: atom_id res chain seq x y z
N MET A 1 41.69 5.62 -31.09
CA MET A 1 40.89 4.89 -32.05
C MET A 1 40.43 3.55 -31.55
N LYS A 2 41.37 2.76 -31.11
CA LYS A 2 41.02 1.42 -30.68
C LYS A 2 40.17 1.37 -29.43
N LYS A 3 40.22 2.41 -28.64
CA LYS A 3 39.36 2.48 -27.46
C LYS A 3 37.88 2.48 -27.80
N TRP A 4 37.59 2.94 -28.99
CA TRP A 4 36.21 2.92 -29.48
C TRP A 4 35.65 1.53 -29.54
N HIS A 5 36.51 0.59 -29.90
CA HIS A 5 36.07 -0.79 -30.02
C HIS A 5 35.69 -1.38 -28.67
N HIS A 6 36.34 -0.92 -27.62
CA HIS A 6 36.04 -1.39 -26.28
C HIS A 6 34.67 -0.92 -25.82
N GLN A 7 34.32 0.31 -26.19
CA GLN A 7 32.99 0.80 -25.87
C GLN A 7 31.93 0.11 -26.67
N LYS A 8 32.28 -0.21 -27.90
CA LYS A 8 31.39 -1.01 -28.73
C LYS A 8 31.30 -2.44 -28.24
N GLY A 9 32.21 -2.82 -27.36
CA GLY A 9 32.14 -4.08 -26.68
C GLY A 9 30.88 -4.22 -25.85
N MET A 10 30.24 -3.13 -25.52
CA MET A 10 28.85 -3.17 -25.11
C MET A 10 28.05 -3.60 -26.32
N THR A 11 28.08 -4.86 -26.55
CA THR A 11 27.47 -5.48 -27.71
C THR A 11 25.97 -5.36 -27.69
N ALA A 12 25.32 -5.80 -28.76
CA ALA A 12 23.88 -5.90 -28.79
C ALA A 12 23.35 -6.67 -27.58
N ILE A 13 24.07 -7.70 -27.16
CA ILE A 13 23.68 -8.49 -25.99
C ILE A 13 23.71 -7.63 -24.72
N GLY A 14 24.77 -6.86 -24.55
CA GLY A 14 24.86 -5.94 -23.41
C GLY A 14 23.73 -4.94 -23.36
N TRP A 15 23.43 -4.35 -24.50
CA TRP A 15 22.31 -3.41 -24.59
C TRP A 15 20.98 -4.09 -24.35
N MET A 16 20.80 -5.30 -24.84
CA MET A 16 19.58 -6.06 -24.57
C MET A 16 19.41 -6.33 -23.10
N LEU A 17 20.51 -6.65 -22.40
CA LEU A 17 20.44 -6.87 -20.95
C LEU A 17 20.06 -5.61 -20.21
N VAL A 18 20.66 -4.48 -20.58
CA VAL A 18 20.35 -3.20 -19.94
C VAL A 18 18.90 -2.82 -20.18
N LEU A 19 18.44 -2.90 -21.42
CA LEU A 19 17.06 -2.58 -21.75
C LEU A 19 16.10 -3.53 -21.04
N GLY A 20 16.46 -4.81 -20.95
CA GLY A 20 15.66 -5.79 -20.25
C GLY A 20 15.52 -5.47 -18.78
N LEU A 21 16.62 -5.06 -18.14
CA LEU A 21 16.59 -4.65 -16.73
C LEU A 21 15.73 -3.42 -16.53
N ILE A 22 15.88 -2.44 -17.39
CA ILE A 22 15.06 -1.23 -17.31
C ILE A 22 13.58 -1.57 -17.46
N ALA A 23 13.27 -2.40 -18.45
CA ALA A 23 11.88 -2.80 -18.68
C ALA A 23 11.33 -3.57 -17.49
N PHE A 24 12.14 -4.45 -16.91
CA PHE A 24 11.73 -5.26 -15.76
C PHE A 24 11.42 -4.37 -14.55
N PHE A 25 12.34 -3.46 -14.21
CA PHE A 25 12.12 -2.56 -13.08
C PHE A 25 10.96 -1.61 -13.33
N THR A 26 10.80 -1.16 -14.58
CA THR A 26 9.66 -0.32 -14.93
C THR A 26 8.35 -1.07 -14.74
N LEU A 27 8.29 -2.32 -15.15
CA LEU A 27 7.11 -3.14 -14.98
C LEU A 27 6.76 -3.32 -13.51
N ILE A 28 7.77 -3.64 -12.69
CA ILE A 28 7.56 -3.78 -11.25
C ILE A 28 7.01 -2.49 -10.66
N THR A 29 7.61 -1.36 -11.02
CA THR A 29 7.19 -0.06 -10.51
C THR A 29 5.75 0.23 -10.89
N LEU A 30 5.40 0.02 -12.17
CA LEU A 30 4.05 0.27 -12.63
C LEU A 30 3.01 -0.62 -11.95
N ARG A 31 3.41 -1.83 -11.58
CA ARG A 31 2.50 -2.74 -10.87
C ARG A 31 2.39 -2.38 -9.40
N MET A 32 3.44 -1.81 -8.82
CA MET A 32 3.46 -1.47 -7.39
C MET A 32 2.81 -0.14 -7.09
N VAL A 33 2.89 0.83 -8.02
CA VAL A 33 2.36 2.18 -7.77
C VAL A 33 0.90 2.17 -7.35
N PRO A 34 -0.02 1.46 -8.04
CA PRO A 34 -1.41 1.44 -7.61
C PRO A 34 -1.59 0.91 -6.20
N LEU A 35 -0.78 -0.06 -5.79
CA LEU A 35 -0.87 -0.65 -4.45
C LEU A 35 -0.52 0.38 -3.38
N TYR A 36 0.53 1.15 -3.62
CA TYR A 36 0.96 2.19 -2.68
C TYR A 36 0.01 3.37 -2.65
N LEU A 37 -0.56 3.73 -3.79
CA LEU A 37 -1.56 4.81 -3.83
C LEU A 37 -2.79 4.41 -3.05
N GLU A 38 -3.23 3.17 -3.18
CA GLU A 38 -4.36 2.67 -2.41
C GLU A 38 -4.05 2.65 -0.92
N PHE A 39 -2.85 2.20 -0.55
CA PHE A 39 -2.44 2.23 0.84
C PHE A 39 -2.43 3.66 1.39
N GLY A 40 -2.01 4.63 0.58
CA GLY A 40 -2.06 6.04 0.97
C GLY A 40 -3.46 6.47 1.34
N LYS A 41 -4.45 6.02 0.57
CA LYS A 41 -5.86 6.32 0.87
C LYS A 41 -6.30 5.64 2.16
N VAL A 42 -5.88 4.40 2.37
CA VAL A 42 -6.20 3.66 3.60
C VAL A 42 -5.57 4.36 4.80
N ALA A 43 -4.30 4.73 4.69
CA ALA A 43 -3.60 5.40 5.77
C ALA A 43 -4.24 6.76 6.09
N SER A 44 -4.60 7.52 5.06
CA SER A 44 -5.29 8.80 5.27
C SER A 44 -6.63 8.61 5.94
N THR A 45 -7.35 7.56 5.59
CA THR A 45 -8.64 7.28 6.21
C THR A 45 -8.47 7.01 7.70
N LEU A 46 -7.49 6.19 8.06
CA LEU A 46 -7.23 5.92 9.47
C LEU A 46 -6.79 7.18 10.21
N GLU A 47 -5.91 7.97 9.60
CA GLU A 47 -5.49 9.22 10.23
C GLU A 47 -6.66 10.18 10.43
N SER A 48 -7.60 10.20 9.51
CA SER A 48 -8.76 11.09 9.62
C SER A 48 -9.68 10.68 10.76
N LEU A 49 -9.60 9.45 11.24
CA LEU A 49 -10.39 9.03 12.38
C LEU A 49 -10.00 9.78 13.64
N LYS A 50 -8.76 10.24 13.73
CA LYS A 50 -8.31 11.01 14.90
C LYS A 50 -9.11 12.29 15.07
N GLU A 51 -9.61 12.83 13.97
CA GLU A 51 -10.36 14.08 13.98
C GLU A 51 -11.86 13.87 14.10
N GLN A 52 -12.30 12.60 14.08
CA GLN A 52 -13.72 12.28 14.21
C GLN A 52 -14.17 12.52 15.65
N PRO A 53 -15.16 13.39 15.89
CA PRO A 53 -15.63 13.61 17.25
C PRO A 53 -16.18 12.33 17.86
N GLY A 54 -15.75 12.04 19.09
CA GLY A 54 -16.26 10.89 19.82
C GLY A 54 -15.79 9.55 19.32
N ILE A 55 -14.73 9.52 18.50
CA ILE A 55 -14.26 8.25 17.93
C ILE A 55 -13.85 7.27 19.03
N ALA A 56 -13.28 7.76 20.11
CA ALA A 56 -12.79 6.90 21.20
C ALA A 56 -13.91 6.22 21.95
N GLN A 57 -15.14 6.70 21.82
CA GLN A 57 -16.31 6.13 22.47
C GLN A 57 -17.11 5.21 21.53
N GLN A 58 -16.70 5.10 20.28
CA GLN A 58 -17.40 4.26 19.30
C GLN A 58 -17.05 2.79 19.50
N THR A 59 -18.00 1.93 19.16
CA THR A 59 -17.74 0.49 19.16
C THR A 59 -16.95 0.09 17.93
N ARG A 60 -16.43 -1.14 17.97
CA ARG A 60 -15.73 -1.68 16.79
C ARG A 60 -16.62 -1.65 15.56
N SER A 61 -17.87 -2.07 15.69
CA SER A 61 -18.80 -2.09 14.55
C SER A 61 -19.02 -0.69 13.98
N GLU A 62 -19.15 0.29 14.87
CA GLU A 62 -19.35 1.67 14.42
C GLU A 62 -18.13 2.21 13.70
N ILE A 63 -16.94 1.91 14.23
CA ILE A 63 -15.70 2.33 13.60
C ILE A 63 -15.56 1.69 12.22
N ILE A 64 -15.86 0.40 12.10
CA ILE A 64 -15.80 -0.28 10.82
C ILE A 64 -16.78 0.33 9.82
N LYS A 65 -17.97 0.73 10.28
CA LYS A 65 -18.92 1.40 9.40
C LYS A 65 -18.39 2.74 8.89
N ILE A 66 -17.77 3.50 9.78
CA ILE A 66 -17.18 4.79 9.41
C ILE A 66 -16.09 4.58 8.36
N VAL A 67 -15.19 3.63 8.62
CA VAL A 67 -14.09 3.35 7.72
C VAL A 67 -14.62 2.84 6.38
N SER A 68 -15.60 1.96 6.42
CA SER A 68 -16.20 1.40 5.21
C SER A 68 -16.80 2.50 4.34
N ARG A 69 -17.47 3.46 4.96
CA ARG A 69 -18.05 4.60 4.24
C ARG A 69 -16.97 5.46 3.62
N ARG A 70 -15.89 5.71 4.36
CA ARG A 70 -14.78 6.52 3.84
C ARG A 70 -14.00 5.80 2.75
N PHE A 71 -13.85 4.49 2.86
CA PHE A 71 -13.25 3.70 1.79
C PHE A 71 -14.07 3.82 0.52
N ASN A 72 -15.39 3.79 0.64
CA ASN A 72 -16.27 3.94 -0.50
C ASN A 72 -16.10 5.31 -1.17
N VAL A 73 -16.06 6.36 -0.36
CA VAL A 73 -15.90 7.72 -0.87
C VAL A 73 -14.55 7.89 -1.55
N ASN A 74 -13.51 7.28 -1.01
CA ASN A 74 -12.15 7.39 -1.54
C ASN A 74 -11.83 6.33 -2.58
N ASP A 75 -12.83 5.53 -2.97
CA ASP A 75 -12.66 4.53 -4.01
C ASP A 75 -11.65 3.44 -3.65
N VAL A 76 -11.57 3.10 -2.37
CA VAL A 76 -10.76 1.98 -1.90
C VAL A 76 -11.62 0.74 -2.00
N ARG A 77 -11.31 -0.16 -2.93
CA ARG A 77 -12.16 -1.31 -3.23
C ARG A 77 -11.54 -2.65 -2.94
N ASN A 78 -10.21 -2.69 -2.87
CA ASN A 78 -9.50 -3.95 -2.74
C ASN A 78 -9.05 -4.23 -1.31
N VAL A 79 -9.50 -3.42 -0.37
CA VAL A 79 -9.18 -3.58 1.05
C VAL A 79 -10.48 -3.76 1.80
N ASP A 80 -10.58 -4.86 2.54
CA ASP A 80 -11.80 -5.18 3.29
C ASP A 80 -11.78 -4.39 4.60
N PRO A 81 -12.79 -3.54 4.84
CA PRO A 81 -12.86 -2.80 6.11
C PRO A 81 -12.96 -3.71 7.33
N LYS A 82 -13.38 -4.95 7.15
CA LYS A 82 -13.48 -5.90 8.26
C LYS A 82 -12.12 -6.32 8.79
N LEU A 83 -11.05 -6.04 8.05
CA LEU A 83 -9.69 -6.28 8.52
C LEU A 83 -9.25 -5.29 9.59
N ILE A 84 -10.02 -4.24 9.79
CA ILE A 84 -9.73 -3.24 10.81
C ILE A 84 -9.73 -3.90 12.19
N LYS A 85 -8.67 -3.65 12.93
CA LYS A 85 -8.55 -4.11 14.31
C LYS A 85 -8.73 -2.93 15.25
N VAL A 86 -9.60 -3.10 16.21
CA VAL A 86 -9.90 -2.05 17.19
C VAL A 86 -9.60 -2.61 18.56
N SER A 87 -8.82 -1.87 19.32
CA SER A 87 -8.45 -2.24 20.68
C SER A 87 -8.55 -1.01 21.57
N LYS A 88 -9.08 -1.19 22.75
CA LYS A 88 -9.15 -0.12 23.73
C LYS A 88 -8.42 -0.57 24.99
N ASP A 89 -7.49 0.25 25.44
CA ASP A 89 -6.70 -0.07 26.62
C ASP A 89 -6.36 1.22 27.35
N ARG A 90 -6.74 1.30 28.62
CA ARG A 90 -6.39 2.43 29.48
C ARG A 90 -6.76 3.79 28.89
N GLY A 91 -7.92 3.87 28.25
CA GLY A 91 -8.38 5.11 27.65
C GLY A 91 -7.75 5.44 26.34
N VAL A 92 -7.00 4.51 25.75
CA VAL A 92 -6.41 4.70 24.43
C VAL A 92 -7.11 3.78 23.45
N LEU A 93 -7.61 4.37 22.39
CA LEU A 93 -8.21 3.62 21.30
C LEU A 93 -7.14 3.37 20.25
N LYS A 94 -6.92 2.11 19.92
CA LYS A 94 -5.97 1.72 18.88
C LYS A 94 -6.74 1.14 17.72
N VAL A 95 -6.56 1.73 16.56
CA VAL A 95 -7.19 1.27 15.33
C VAL A 95 -6.10 0.97 14.33
N GLY A 96 -6.11 -0.23 13.79
CA GLY A 96 -5.08 -0.62 12.86
C GLY A 96 -5.61 -1.53 11.78
N ILE A 97 -4.84 -1.65 10.72
CA ILE A 97 -5.14 -2.57 9.65
C ILE A 97 -3.83 -3.17 9.17
N ASN A 98 -3.87 -4.46 8.92
CA ASN A 98 -2.75 -5.17 8.31
C ASN A 98 -3.33 -5.99 7.17
N TYR A 99 -2.83 -5.78 5.97
CA TYR A 99 -3.33 -6.51 4.82
C TYR A 99 -2.23 -6.66 3.80
N GLU A 100 -2.43 -7.58 2.88
CA GLU A 100 -1.50 -7.74 1.78
C GLU A 100 -2.22 -7.67 0.46
N ARG A 101 -1.51 -7.19 -0.53
CA ARG A 101 -1.99 -7.13 -1.90
C ARG A 101 -1.07 -7.97 -2.76
N ARG A 102 -1.69 -8.78 -3.59
CA ARG A 102 -0.97 -9.63 -4.52
C ARG A 102 -1.26 -9.14 -5.93
N GLU A 103 -0.21 -8.92 -6.67
CA GLU A 103 -0.33 -8.45 -8.05
C GLU A 103 0.44 -9.38 -8.96
N HIS A 104 -0.21 -9.81 -10.03
CA HIS A 104 0.42 -10.68 -11.00
C HIS A 104 1.44 -9.90 -11.81
N LEU A 105 2.67 -10.39 -11.87
CA LEU A 105 3.74 -9.74 -12.62
C LEU A 105 3.87 -10.32 -14.02
N ALA A 106 4.21 -11.60 -14.10
CA ALA A 106 4.38 -12.29 -15.37
C ALA A 106 4.45 -13.79 -15.13
N GLY A 107 3.84 -14.57 -16.03
CA GLY A 107 3.86 -16.01 -15.93
C GLY A 107 3.34 -16.51 -14.59
N ASN A 108 4.20 -17.15 -13.82
CA ASN A 108 3.86 -17.66 -12.49
C ASN A 108 4.46 -16.81 -11.36
N ILE A 109 4.88 -15.58 -11.68
CA ILE A 109 5.50 -14.69 -10.69
C ILE A 109 4.50 -13.62 -10.28
N ASP A 110 4.29 -13.51 -8.98
CA ASP A 110 3.43 -12.49 -8.39
C ASP A 110 4.24 -11.61 -7.46
N ILE A 111 3.82 -10.36 -7.35
CA ILE A 111 4.35 -9.44 -6.35
C ILE A 111 3.37 -9.40 -5.20
N VAL A 112 3.89 -9.56 -3.98
CA VAL A 112 3.07 -9.46 -2.77
C VAL A 112 3.60 -8.30 -1.95
N ALA A 113 2.73 -7.36 -1.65
CA ALA A 113 3.06 -6.22 -0.80
C ALA A 113 2.23 -6.29 0.47
N THR A 114 2.89 -6.20 1.62
CA THR A 114 2.23 -6.22 2.91
C THR A 114 2.22 -4.81 3.47
N PHE A 115 1.06 -4.37 3.91
CA PHE A 115 0.87 -3.02 4.43
C PHE A 115 0.32 -3.09 5.84
N ASP A 116 0.81 -2.19 6.68
CA ASP A 116 0.40 -2.10 8.07
C ASP A 116 0.30 -0.63 8.46
N LYS A 117 -0.82 -0.26 9.05
CA LYS A 117 -1.03 1.10 9.53
C LYS A 117 -1.81 1.04 10.83
N GLN A 118 -1.36 1.79 11.81
CA GLN A 118 -2.01 1.84 13.11
C GLN A 118 -2.05 3.28 13.59
N ILE A 119 -3.16 3.64 14.22
CA ILE A 119 -3.30 4.95 14.86
C ILE A 119 -3.72 4.74 16.31
N GLU A 120 -3.44 5.74 17.13
CA GLU A 120 -3.86 5.74 18.52
C GLU A 120 -4.60 7.05 18.80
N VAL A 121 -5.73 6.94 19.50
CA VAL A 121 -6.53 8.09 19.89
C VAL A 121 -6.74 8.01 21.38
N VAL A 122 -6.37 9.08 22.08
CA VAL A 122 -6.56 9.14 23.52
C VAL A 122 -7.99 9.56 23.80
N ALA A 123 -8.67 8.80 24.65
CA ALA A 123 -10.04 9.13 25.05
C ALA A 123 -10.01 10.29 26.04
N HIS A 124 -10.87 11.26 25.83
CA HIS A 124 -10.99 12.43 26.69
C HIS A 124 -12.31 12.42 27.47
#